data_1452446287e9e6e9ffd1093e1bb00bff
#
_entry.id   1452446287e9e6e9ffd1093e1bb00bff
#
_cell.length_a   1.000
_cell.length_b   1.000
_cell.length_c   1.000
_cell.angle_alpha   90.00
_cell.angle_beta   90.00
_cell.angle_gamma   90.00
#
_symmetry.space_group_name_H-M   'P 1'
#
loop_
_entity.id
_entity.type
_entity.pdbx_description
1 polymer ?
#
loop_
_entity_poly.entity_id
_entity_poly.type
_entity_poly.pdbx_seq_one_letter_code
_entity_poly.pdbx_strand_id
1 'polypeptide(L)'
;MSQRDSGYARVAFDQYETPEWVTRALLPHIPHMNPRCRIWEPACGSGKMARVLDATLSTDIQQGIDFFSAPLYDGIDAIITNPPYSIATKFIQHALSQDVAFVAMLLRTDFDHAKSRRHLFADHPAFAKKLVLTKRIQWFEDSKSSPSFNHAWFIWDWCNDARPVLSYHFED
;
A
#
# COMPACT_ATOMS: atom_id res chain seq x y z
N MET A 1 22.61 2.92 16.54
CA MET A 1 21.15 2.86 16.38
C MET A 1 20.76 1.39 16.30
N SER A 2 20.04 0.88 17.29
CA SER A 2 19.64 -0.53 17.35
C SER A 2 18.67 -0.85 16.24
N GLN A 3 19.08 -1.66 15.25
CA GLN A 3 18.13 -2.32 14.37
C GLN A 3 17.24 -3.18 15.27
N ARG A 4 15.96 -2.85 15.38
CA ARG A 4 15.01 -3.75 16.01
C ARG A 4 14.88 -4.97 15.10
N ASP A 5 15.44 -6.09 15.57
CA ASP A 5 15.25 -7.37 14.94
C ASP A 5 13.76 -7.71 15.02
N SER A 6 13.13 -8.05 13.89
CA SER A 6 11.71 -8.36 13.85
C SER A 6 11.38 -9.70 14.54
N GLY A 7 12.38 -10.49 14.89
CA GLY A 7 12.20 -11.81 15.51
C GLY A 7 11.54 -12.86 14.62
N TYR A 8 11.22 -12.50 13.36
CA TYR A 8 10.64 -13.42 12.37
C TYR A 8 11.66 -13.77 11.29
N ALA A 9 11.70 -15.04 10.89
CA ALA A 9 12.35 -15.43 9.64
C ALA A 9 11.68 -14.67 8.50
N ARG A 10 12.47 -13.97 7.68
CA ARG A 10 11.94 -13.32 6.48
C ARG A 10 11.32 -14.37 5.58
N VAL A 11 10.04 -14.21 5.27
CA VAL A 11 9.36 -15.05 4.29
C VAL A 11 9.91 -14.70 2.91
N ALA A 12 10.13 -15.70 2.05
CA ALA A 12 10.57 -15.48 0.69
C ALA A 12 9.62 -14.49 0.00
N PHE A 13 10.18 -13.49 -0.68
CA PHE A 13 9.45 -12.42 -1.36
C PHE A 13 8.67 -11.44 -0.46
N ASP A 14 8.98 -11.33 0.83
CA ASP A 14 8.26 -10.44 1.79
C ASP A 14 6.73 -10.64 1.77
N GLN A 15 6.26 -11.89 1.58
CA GLN A 15 4.83 -12.21 1.46
C GLN A 15 4.15 -12.19 2.83
N TYR A 16 3.61 -11.05 3.17
CA TYR A 16 2.77 -10.87 4.34
C TYR A 16 1.32 -10.62 3.91
N GLU A 17 0.45 -11.58 4.17
CA GLU A 17 -0.98 -11.42 3.86
C GLU A 17 -1.57 -10.29 4.70
N THR A 18 -2.09 -9.28 4.03
CA THR A 18 -2.68 -8.12 4.68
C THR A 18 -4.02 -8.53 5.33
N PRO A 19 -4.18 -8.38 6.66
CA PRO A 19 -5.45 -8.64 7.33
C PRO A 19 -6.58 -7.76 6.76
N GLU A 20 -7.80 -8.28 6.74
CA GLU A 20 -8.94 -7.58 6.13
C GLU A 20 -9.21 -6.20 6.73
N TRP A 21 -9.10 -6.07 8.06
CA TRP A 21 -9.32 -4.80 8.73
C TRP A 21 -8.39 -3.69 8.23
N VAL A 22 -7.14 -4.03 7.90
CA VAL A 22 -6.16 -3.09 7.33
C VAL A 22 -6.63 -2.53 6.00
N THR A 23 -7.16 -3.41 5.15
CA THR A 23 -7.71 -3.02 3.85
C THR A 23 -9.02 -2.25 4.02
N ARG A 24 -9.90 -2.69 4.94
CA ARG A 24 -11.17 -2.00 5.26
C ARG A 24 -10.93 -0.57 5.76
N ALA A 25 -9.85 -0.32 6.51
CA ALA A 25 -9.46 1.02 6.95
C ALA A 25 -9.24 1.99 5.79
N LEU A 26 -8.81 1.49 4.62
CA LEU A 26 -8.57 2.30 3.43
C LEU A 26 -9.87 2.62 2.66
N LEU A 27 -10.88 1.75 2.68
CA LEU A 27 -12.07 1.86 1.82
C LEU A 27 -12.74 3.25 1.85
N PRO A 28 -12.92 3.91 3.03
CA PRO A 28 -13.53 5.25 3.07
C PRO A 28 -12.70 6.36 2.39
N HIS A 29 -11.44 6.06 2.04
CA HIS A 29 -10.49 6.99 1.47
C HIS A 29 -10.27 6.78 -0.03
N ILE A 30 -10.86 5.73 -0.61
CA ILE A 30 -10.82 5.49 -2.07
C ILE A 30 -11.86 6.41 -2.74
N PRO A 31 -11.50 7.14 -3.79
CA PRO A 31 -12.43 8.04 -4.48
C PRO A 31 -13.70 7.31 -4.96
N HIS A 32 -14.85 7.94 -4.73
CA HIS A 32 -16.09 7.49 -5.33
C HIS A 32 -16.14 7.95 -6.80
N MET A 33 -15.95 6.99 -7.70
CA MET A 33 -16.01 7.24 -9.14
C MET A 33 -17.30 6.66 -9.72
N ASN A 34 -17.82 7.27 -10.78
CA ASN A 34 -18.96 6.76 -11.53
C ASN A 34 -18.58 6.60 -13.03
N PRO A 35 -18.45 5.39 -13.58
CA PRO A 35 -18.65 4.12 -12.89
C PRO A 35 -17.62 3.89 -11.77
N ARG A 36 -17.81 2.83 -10.98
CA ARG A 36 -16.95 2.46 -9.84
C ARG A 36 -15.46 2.51 -10.19
N CYS A 37 -14.63 2.98 -9.22
CA CYS A 37 -13.17 2.97 -9.31
C CYS A 37 -12.63 1.57 -9.65
N ARG A 38 -11.91 1.45 -10.76
CA ARG A 38 -11.31 0.20 -11.23
C ARG A 38 -9.90 0.07 -10.66
N ILE A 39 -9.74 -0.88 -9.75
CA ILE A 39 -8.53 -1.04 -8.92
C ILE A 39 -7.67 -2.18 -9.48
N TRP A 40 -6.37 -1.95 -9.58
CA TRP A 40 -5.34 -2.96 -9.78
C TRP A 40 -4.54 -3.17 -8.49
N GLU A 41 -4.46 -4.42 -8.03
CA GLU A 41 -3.53 -4.86 -6.99
C GLU A 41 -2.37 -5.66 -7.63
N PRO A 42 -1.17 -5.07 -7.80
CA PRO A 42 -0.08 -5.68 -8.55
C PRO A 42 0.85 -6.59 -7.74
N ALA A 43 0.57 -6.82 -6.46
CA ALA A 43 1.30 -7.75 -5.59
C ALA A 43 0.31 -8.48 -4.67
N CYS A 44 -0.65 -9.17 -5.30
CA CYS A 44 -1.85 -9.65 -4.62
C CYS A 44 -1.63 -10.87 -3.72
N GLY A 45 -0.52 -11.58 -3.84
CA GLY A 45 -0.29 -12.82 -3.09
C GLY A 45 -1.46 -13.79 -3.22
N SER A 46 -2.09 -14.16 -2.10
CA SER A 46 -3.29 -15.02 -2.08
C SER A 46 -4.58 -14.31 -2.55
N GLY A 47 -4.54 -13.01 -2.84
CA GLY A 47 -5.68 -12.21 -3.23
C GLY A 47 -6.58 -11.77 -2.05
N LYS A 48 -6.11 -11.85 -0.81
CA LYS A 48 -6.91 -11.46 0.36
C LYS A 48 -7.31 -9.98 0.32
N MET A 49 -6.35 -9.11 0.02
CA MET A 49 -6.60 -7.66 -0.15
C MET A 49 -7.48 -7.40 -1.37
N ALA A 50 -7.19 -8.04 -2.51
CA ALA A 50 -7.96 -7.88 -3.75
C ALA A 50 -9.45 -8.17 -3.55
N ARG A 51 -9.78 -9.22 -2.78
CA ARG A 51 -11.19 -9.54 -2.44
C ARG A 51 -11.86 -8.45 -1.63
N VAL A 52 -11.18 -7.86 -0.64
CA VAL A 52 -11.74 -6.77 0.19
C VAL A 52 -11.91 -5.49 -0.61
N LEU A 53 -10.96 -5.18 -1.49
CA LEU A 53 -11.02 -4.03 -2.40
C LEU A 53 -12.06 -4.22 -3.51
N ASP A 54 -12.50 -5.45 -3.75
CA ASP A 54 -13.22 -5.86 -4.95
C ASP A 54 -12.46 -5.38 -6.20
N ALA A 55 -11.15 -5.71 -6.22
CA ALA A 55 -10.24 -5.25 -7.23
C ALA A 55 -10.63 -5.77 -8.62
N THR A 56 -10.58 -4.87 -9.62
CA THR A 56 -10.88 -5.21 -11.02
C THR A 56 -9.81 -6.14 -11.60
N LEU A 57 -8.57 -5.94 -11.16
CA LEU A 57 -7.42 -6.72 -11.58
C LEU A 57 -6.55 -7.03 -10.36
N SER A 58 -6.07 -8.26 -10.24
CA SER A 58 -5.08 -8.66 -9.26
C SER A 58 -4.00 -9.50 -9.93
N THR A 59 -2.74 -9.13 -9.74
CA THR A 59 -1.59 -9.81 -10.33
C THR A 59 -0.49 -10.00 -9.29
N ASP A 60 0.39 -10.96 -9.53
CA ASP A 60 1.54 -11.23 -8.68
C ASP A 60 2.69 -11.81 -9.48
N ILE A 61 3.92 -11.54 -9.06
CA ILE A 61 5.13 -12.11 -9.66
C ILE A 61 5.13 -13.65 -9.64
N GLN A 62 4.52 -14.26 -8.63
CA GLN A 62 4.37 -15.72 -8.56
C GLN A 62 3.41 -16.28 -9.60
N GLN A 63 2.52 -15.46 -10.13
CA GLN A 63 1.66 -15.79 -11.26
C GLN A 63 2.36 -15.53 -12.61
N GLY A 64 3.63 -15.15 -12.58
CA GLY A 64 4.42 -14.81 -13.77
C GLY A 64 4.18 -13.40 -14.30
N ILE A 65 3.51 -12.55 -13.57
CA ILE A 65 3.23 -11.15 -13.96
C ILE A 65 4.07 -10.22 -13.11
N ASP A 66 5.09 -9.62 -13.71
CA ASP A 66 5.93 -8.64 -13.06
C ASP A 66 5.33 -7.24 -13.23
N PHE A 67 5.02 -6.58 -12.12
CA PHE A 67 4.45 -5.24 -12.09
C PHE A 67 5.27 -4.22 -12.89
N PHE A 68 6.59 -4.34 -12.89
CA PHE A 68 7.48 -3.38 -13.56
C PHE A 68 7.49 -3.53 -15.09
N SER A 69 7.11 -4.68 -15.62
CA SER A 69 7.07 -4.96 -17.05
C SER A 69 5.67 -5.11 -17.61
N ALA A 70 4.66 -5.27 -16.72
CA ALA A 70 3.28 -5.35 -17.14
C ALA A 70 2.81 -3.99 -17.70
N PRO A 71 2.05 -3.97 -18.82
CA PRO A 71 1.44 -2.74 -19.30
C PRO A 71 0.39 -2.26 -18.31
N LEU A 72 0.14 -0.94 -18.27
CA LEU A 72 -1.07 -0.46 -17.62
C LEU A 72 -2.28 -0.99 -18.41
N TYR A 73 -3.15 -1.68 -17.69
CA TYR A 73 -4.37 -2.24 -18.29
C TYR A 73 -5.43 -1.15 -18.49
N ASP A 74 -6.11 -1.18 -19.64
CA ASP A 74 -7.08 -0.17 -19.99
C ASP A 74 -8.16 0.01 -18.92
N GLY A 75 -8.41 1.28 -18.58
CA GLY A 75 -9.45 1.69 -17.65
C GLY A 75 -9.17 1.40 -16.19
N ILE A 76 -7.91 1.17 -15.79
CA ILE A 76 -7.51 1.16 -14.38
C ILE A 76 -7.44 2.60 -13.88
N ASP A 77 -8.13 2.88 -12.78
CA ASP A 77 -8.21 4.20 -12.16
C ASP A 77 -7.29 4.31 -10.94
N ALA A 78 -6.99 3.18 -10.30
CA ALA A 78 -6.22 3.14 -9.06
C ALA A 78 -5.26 1.95 -8.97
N ILE A 79 -4.10 2.17 -8.35
CA ILE A 79 -3.17 1.11 -7.94
C ILE A 79 -3.11 1.08 -6.41
N ILE A 80 -3.50 -0.05 -5.81
CA ILE A 80 -3.56 -0.23 -4.36
C ILE A 80 -2.88 -1.53 -3.99
N THR A 81 -1.86 -1.49 -3.13
CA THR A 81 -1.13 -2.70 -2.75
C THR A 81 -0.37 -2.57 -1.44
N ASN A 82 -0.01 -3.71 -0.87
CA ASN A 82 1.04 -3.87 0.13
C ASN A 82 2.31 -4.36 -0.60
N PRO A 83 3.23 -3.46 -1.00
CA PRO A 83 4.38 -3.85 -1.82
C PRO A 83 5.41 -4.64 -1.01
N PRO A 84 6.25 -5.48 -1.65
CA PRO A 84 7.42 -6.05 -1.00
C PRO A 84 8.33 -4.95 -0.46
N TYR A 85 8.58 -4.93 0.85
CA TYR A 85 9.25 -3.80 1.52
C TYR A 85 10.68 -3.56 1.04
N SER A 86 11.39 -4.61 0.62
CA SER A 86 12.74 -4.52 0.07
C SER A 86 12.84 -3.68 -1.19
N ILE A 87 11.76 -3.60 -1.98
CA ILE A 87 11.69 -2.86 -3.25
C ILE A 87 10.55 -1.82 -3.26
N ALA A 88 9.99 -1.48 -2.09
CA ALA A 88 8.83 -0.60 -1.99
C ALA A 88 9.05 0.78 -2.65
N THR A 89 10.26 1.34 -2.57
CA THR A 89 10.59 2.61 -3.25
C THR A 89 10.39 2.50 -4.76
N LYS A 90 10.82 1.40 -5.37
CA LYS A 90 10.63 1.16 -6.82
C LYS A 90 9.15 0.95 -7.16
N PHE A 91 8.40 0.24 -6.30
CA PHE A 91 6.97 0.05 -6.46
C PHE A 91 6.23 1.39 -6.48
N ILE A 92 6.53 2.27 -5.53
CA ILE A 92 5.93 3.61 -5.47
C ILE A 92 6.26 4.39 -6.74
N GLN A 93 7.54 4.47 -7.11
CA GLN A 93 7.99 5.21 -8.30
C GLN A 93 7.29 4.71 -9.56
N HIS A 94 7.18 3.38 -9.72
CA HIS A 94 6.51 2.80 -10.88
C HIS A 94 5.01 3.08 -10.88
N ALA A 95 4.32 2.90 -9.74
CA ALA A 95 2.90 3.21 -9.63
C ALA A 95 2.60 4.69 -9.92
N LEU A 96 3.43 5.61 -9.41
CA LEU A 96 3.29 7.05 -9.63
C LEU A 96 3.62 7.48 -11.08
N SER A 97 4.32 6.65 -11.84
CA SER A 97 4.59 6.88 -13.26
C SER A 97 3.47 6.37 -14.19
N GLN A 98 2.51 5.62 -13.65
CA GLN A 98 1.35 5.15 -14.40
C GLN A 98 0.30 6.25 -14.53
N ASP A 99 -0.49 6.21 -15.61
CA ASP A 99 -1.60 7.14 -15.83
C ASP A 99 -2.84 6.68 -15.06
N VAL A 100 -2.79 6.81 -13.73
CA VAL A 100 -3.90 6.49 -12.82
C VAL A 100 -4.22 7.68 -11.91
N ALA A 101 -5.47 7.81 -11.50
CA ALA A 101 -5.92 8.94 -10.67
C ALA A 101 -5.60 8.76 -9.17
N PHE A 102 -5.34 7.53 -8.73
CA PHE A 102 -5.18 7.22 -7.31
C PHE A 102 -4.16 6.11 -7.07
N VAL A 103 -3.28 6.31 -6.09
CA VAL A 103 -2.32 5.28 -5.63
C VAL A 103 -2.37 5.19 -4.11
N ALA A 104 -2.43 3.98 -3.55
CA ALA A 104 -2.30 3.75 -2.13
C ALA A 104 -1.34 2.59 -1.83
N MET A 105 -0.37 2.83 -0.96
CA MET A 105 0.63 1.84 -0.54
C MET A 105 0.62 1.65 0.96
N LEU A 106 0.54 0.39 1.40
CA LEU A 106 0.70 0.04 2.81
C LEU A 106 2.18 -0.05 3.15
N LEU A 107 2.67 0.84 4.01
CA LEU A 107 4.08 0.94 4.34
C LEU A 107 4.28 1.11 5.84
N ARG A 108 5.51 0.95 6.32
CA ARG A 108 5.87 1.33 7.69
C ARG A 108 5.66 2.83 7.89
N THR A 109 5.22 3.23 9.09
CA THR A 109 4.94 4.65 9.38
C THR A 109 6.15 5.57 9.23
N ASP A 110 7.36 5.03 9.34
CA ASP A 110 8.61 5.78 9.19
C ASP A 110 9.15 5.80 7.75
N PHE A 111 8.39 5.30 6.78
CA PHE A 111 8.88 5.17 5.40
C PHE A 111 9.14 6.51 4.73
N ASP A 112 8.37 7.55 5.04
CA ASP A 112 8.53 8.92 4.54
C ASP A 112 9.68 9.73 5.17
N HIS A 113 10.35 9.20 6.19
CA HIS A 113 11.40 9.89 6.93
C HIS A 113 12.71 10.10 6.18
N ALA A 114 13.01 9.27 5.19
CA ALA A 114 14.30 9.34 4.52
C ALA A 114 14.38 10.50 3.54
N LYS A 115 15.45 11.30 3.63
CA LYS A 115 15.74 12.42 2.72
C LYS A 115 15.73 11.98 1.25
N SER A 116 16.22 10.78 0.94
CA SER A 116 16.24 10.21 -0.42
C SER A 116 14.85 9.94 -1.00
N ARG A 117 13.82 9.87 -0.17
CA ARG A 117 12.43 9.63 -0.59
C ARG A 117 11.54 10.87 -0.54
N ARG A 118 12.11 12.04 -0.23
CA ARG A 118 11.36 13.30 -0.11
C ARG A 118 10.51 13.61 -1.35
N HIS A 119 11.06 13.30 -2.54
CA HIS A 119 10.40 13.53 -3.83
C HIS A 119 9.13 12.65 -4.03
N LEU A 120 8.96 11.59 -3.25
CA LEU A 120 7.78 10.72 -3.29
C LEU A 120 6.65 11.20 -2.36
N PHE A 121 6.99 12.03 -1.37
CA PHE A 121 6.08 12.48 -0.32
C PHE A 121 6.00 14.00 -0.23
N ALA A 122 6.89 14.64 0.52
CA ALA A 122 6.81 16.06 0.82
C ALA A 122 6.82 16.97 -0.41
N ASP A 123 7.55 16.58 -1.46
CA ASP A 123 7.67 17.35 -2.70
C ASP A 123 6.76 16.80 -3.82
N HIS A 124 6.01 15.72 -3.58
CA HIS A 124 5.16 15.13 -4.61
C HIS A 124 3.79 15.82 -4.65
N PRO A 125 3.37 16.40 -5.79
CA PRO A 125 2.15 17.20 -5.87
C PRO A 125 0.88 16.41 -5.55
N ALA A 126 0.83 15.14 -5.88
CA ALA A 126 -0.33 14.28 -5.62
C ALA A 126 -0.34 13.63 -4.24
N PHE A 127 0.72 13.79 -3.41
CA PHE A 127 0.70 13.17 -2.08
C PHE A 127 -0.38 13.82 -1.21
N ALA A 128 -1.43 13.05 -0.91
CA ALA A 128 -2.66 13.58 -0.33
C ALA A 128 -2.83 13.22 1.16
N LYS A 129 -2.38 12.01 1.56
CA LYS A 129 -2.70 11.54 2.92
C LYS A 129 -1.75 10.47 3.43
N LYS A 130 -1.51 10.52 4.73
CA LYS A 130 -0.93 9.43 5.52
C LYS A 130 -1.98 8.99 6.55
N LEU A 131 -2.56 7.81 6.35
CA LEU A 131 -3.55 7.20 7.25
C LEU A 131 -2.84 6.23 8.19
N VAL A 132 -2.62 6.64 9.42
CA VAL A 132 -1.93 5.84 10.44
C VAL A 132 -2.88 4.80 11.01
N LEU A 133 -2.45 3.55 11.01
CA LEU A 133 -3.15 2.46 11.68
C LEU A 133 -2.70 2.44 13.15
N THR A 134 -3.59 2.72 14.09
CA THR A 134 -3.25 2.80 15.52
C THR A 134 -3.09 1.43 16.18
N LYS A 135 -3.62 0.39 15.56
CA LYS A 135 -3.40 -1.01 15.91
C LYS A 135 -2.26 -1.58 15.06
N ARG A 136 -1.34 -2.30 15.68
CA ARG A 136 -0.24 -2.96 14.96
C ARG A 136 -0.75 -4.16 14.18
N ILE A 137 -0.24 -4.33 12.96
CA ILE A 137 -0.59 -5.48 12.12
C ILE A 137 0.08 -6.73 12.66
N GLN A 138 -0.70 -7.75 12.97
CA GLN A 138 -0.23 -9.10 13.23
C GLN A 138 -0.27 -9.89 11.92
N TRP A 139 0.91 -10.16 11.39
CA TRP A 139 1.05 -10.79 10.08
C TRP A 139 0.78 -12.30 10.09
N PHE A 140 0.92 -12.94 11.25
CA PHE A 140 0.71 -14.37 11.43
C PHE A 140 -0.27 -14.57 12.60
N GLU A 141 -1.38 -15.24 12.35
CA GLU A 141 -2.44 -15.46 13.34
C GLU A 141 -1.95 -16.26 14.55
N ASP A 142 -1.02 -17.22 14.32
CA ASP A 142 -0.46 -18.08 15.35
C ASP A 142 0.77 -17.49 16.08
N SER A 143 1.17 -16.27 15.74
CA SER A 143 2.37 -15.69 16.35
C SER A 143 2.10 -15.21 17.78
N LYS A 144 2.84 -15.76 18.73
CA LYS A 144 2.86 -15.31 20.13
C LYS A 144 3.68 -14.04 20.36
N SER A 145 4.42 -13.56 19.35
CA SER A 145 5.27 -12.37 19.48
C SER A 145 4.47 -11.11 19.16
N SER A 146 4.74 -10.04 19.92
CA SER A 146 4.14 -8.74 19.64
C SER A 146 4.62 -8.18 18.30
N PRO A 147 3.73 -7.61 17.49
CA PRO A 147 4.10 -6.95 16.23
C PRO A 147 5.14 -5.86 16.47
N SER A 148 6.22 -5.84 15.67
CA SER A 148 7.37 -4.95 15.90
C SER A 148 7.27 -3.60 15.20
N PHE A 149 6.45 -3.48 14.15
CA PHE A 149 6.39 -2.29 13.32
C PHE A 149 4.98 -1.70 13.24
N ASN A 150 4.93 -0.37 13.17
CA ASN A 150 3.71 0.38 12.92
C ASN A 150 3.57 0.62 11.41
N HIS A 151 2.34 0.62 10.93
CA HIS A 151 2.03 0.80 9.52
C HIS A 151 1.06 1.94 9.29
N ALA A 152 1.07 2.45 8.07
CA ALA A 152 0.15 3.46 7.58
C ALA A 152 -0.12 3.23 6.10
N TRP A 153 -1.26 3.64 5.63
CA TRP A 153 -1.51 3.83 4.22
C TRP A 153 -0.97 5.18 3.79
N PHE A 154 -0.18 5.20 2.74
CA PHE A 154 0.29 6.39 2.06
C PHE A 154 -0.49 6.52 0.76
N ILE A 155 -1.13 7.68 0.58
CA ILE A 155 -2.12 7.90 -0.45
C ILE A 155 -1.68 9.07 -1.33
N TRP A 156 -1.64 8.84 -2.62
CA TRP A 156 -1.48 9.85 -3.68
C TRP A 156 -2.79 9.93 -4.45
N ASP A 157 -3.31 11.13 -4.61
CA ASP A 157 -4.60 11.40 -5.25
C ASP A 157 -4.44 12.66 -6.12
N TRP A 158 -4.48 12.47 -7.42
CA TRP A 158 -4.35 13.57 -8.39
C TRP A 158 -5.59 14.46 -8.47
N CYS A 159 -6.70 14.05 -7.88
CA CYS A 159 -7.91 14.87 -7.77
C CYS A 159 -7.95 15.71 -6.49
N ASN A 160 -6.93 15.60 -5.62
CA ASN A 160 -6.86 16.33 -4.37
C ASN A 160 -6.00 17.60 -4.49
N ASP A 161 -6.61 18.77 -4.44
CA ASP A 161 -5.93 20.07 -4.48
C ASP A 161 -5.49 20.57 -3.07
N ALA A 162 -5.83 19.83 -2.03
CA ALA A 162 -5.52 20.20 -0.66
C ALA A 162 -4.09 19.80 -0.24
N ARG A 163 -3.60 20.42 0.83
CA ARG A 163 -2.33 19.98 1.46
C ARG A 163 -2.46 18.55 2.00
N PRO A 164 -1.36 17.79 2.06
CA PRO A 164 -1.37 16.46 2.65
C PRO A 164 -1.93 16.44 4.07
N VAL A 165 -2.77 15.46 4.35
CA VAL A 165 -3.43 15.29 5.65
C VAL A 165 -2.87 14.09 6.38
N LEU A 166 -2.58 14.25 7.67
CA LEU A 166 -2.34 13.15 8.60
C LEU A 166 -3.69 12.73 9.21
N SER A 167 -4.04 11.47 9.05
CA SER A 167 -5.26 10.88 9.59
C SER A 167 -4.95 9.61 10.40
N TYR A 168 -5.88 9.20 11.24
CA TYR A 168 -5.74 8.01 12.08
C TYR A 168 -6.96 7.11 11.92
N HIS A 169 -6.71 5.81 11.82
CA HIS A 169 -7.74 4.79 11.89
C HIS A 169 -7.63 4.07 13.22
N PHE A 170 -8.75 3.97 13.92
CA PHE A 170 -8.89 3.24 15.17
C PHE A 170 -9.69 1.98 14.88
N GLU A 171 -9.08 0.83 15.15
CA GLU A 171 -9.75 -0.47 15.11
C GLU A 171 -10.22 -0.79 16.52
N ASP A 172 -11.52 -0.91 16.71
CA ASP A 172 -12.18 -1.23 18.00
C ASP A 172 -11.98 -2.69 18.40
#